data_266837a5eeb86455248bd35edda90688
#
_entry.id   266837a5eeb86455248bd35edda90688
#
_cell.length_a   1.000
_cell.length_b   1.000
_cell.length_c   1.000
_cell.angle_alpha   90.00
_cell.angle_beta   90.00
_cell.angle_gamma   90.00
#
_symmetry.space_group_name_H-M   'P 1'
#
loop_
_entity.id
_entity.type
_entity.pdbx_description
1 polymer ?
#
loop_
_entity_poly.entity_id
_entity_poly.type
_entity_poly.pdbx_seq_one_letter_code
_entity_poly.pdbx_strand_id
1 'polypeptide(L)'
;MYLLLIRHGESVDNVAGLYAGSRDSPLTNHGVLQALRLGEHLAKQRSSIGPIRHIFSSNLKRAVRTAEAVAEAQHLSHGEEVGARQDALQVVQLPELREKDFGSAEGTKYGTRDRAGKDDAESHASMSTRINQFLRAHLDPVMNRYASEEVTVAIVSHGIILDVLFHKLTKRHQVEYPPSYTLAAGKGAQPRQTVAWSNTGVLQIKIEPKEGTVSSRQPAESTGTASSVGGGSTAPADSHSPAVQLIVRCTNNLDHLRGLKKTRGGIGSAKFDSRQRTMESFFSPAAKKRKREQPDER
;
A
#
# COMPACT_ATOMS: atom_id res chain seq x y z
N MET A 1 -16.07 -3.34 -1.18
CA MET A 1 -14.92 -2.43 -0.94
C MET A 1 -13.84 -2.61 -2.00
N TYR A 2 -12.88 -1.66 -2.12
CA TYR A 2 -11.69 -1.83 -2.95
C TYR A 2 -10.43 -2.00 -2.09
N LEU A 3 -9.50 -2.83 -2.55
CA LEU A 3 -8.17 -3.01 -2.00
C LEU A 3 -7.14 -2.63 -3.06
N LEU A 4 -6.26 -1.69 -2.73
CA LEU A 4 -5.17 -1.23 -3.60
C LEU A 4 -3.85 -1.74 -3.03
N LEU A 5 -3.12 -2.56 -3.79
CA LEU A 5 -1.74 -2.93 -3.47
C LEU A 5 -0.82 -2.07 -4.32
N ILE A 6 0.05 -1.31 -3.67
CA ILE A 6 0.83 -0.23 -4.28
C ILE A 6 2.31 -0.43 -3.95
N ARG A 7 3.17 -0.50 -4.96
CA ARG A 7 4.61 -0.43 -4.73
C ARG A 7 5.04 1.01 -4.52
N HIS A 8 5.97 1.26 -3.59
CA HIS A 8 6.55 2.57 -3.34
C HIS A 8 7.13 3.25 -4.59
N GLY A 9 7.27 4.57 -4.57
CA GLY A 9 7.92 5.38 -5.61
C GLY A 9 9.40 5.04 -5.80
N GLU A 10 10.00 5.52 -6.89
CA GLU A 10 11.40 5.26 -7.22
C GLU A 10 12.33 5.70 -6.07
N SER A 11 13.22 4.79 -5.64
CA SER A 11 14.24 5.07 -4.62
C SER A 11 15.64 5.18 -5.23
N VAL A 12 16.56 5.74 -4.46
CA VAL A 12 17.97 5.88 -4.86
C VAL A 12 18.58 4.51 -5.21
N ASP A 13 18.30 3.49 -4.41
CA ASP A 13 18.82 2.15 -4.67
C ASP A 13 18.16 1.49 -5.90
N ASN A 14 16.89 1.81 -6.22
CA ASN A 14 16.28 1.37 -7.49
C ASN A 14 17.04 1.92 -8.70
N VAL A 15 17.42 3.19 -8.67
CA VAL A 15 18.19 3.82 -9.75
C VAL A 15 19.59 3.22 -9.85
N ALA A 16 20.22 2.97 -8.71
CA ALA A 16 21.55 2.36 -8.65
C ALA A 16 21.56 0.85 -8.99
N GLY A 17 20.39 0.21 -9.08
CA GLY A 17 20.30 -1.23 -9.33
C GLY A 17 20.81 -2.07 -8.18
N LEU A 18 20.57 -1.63 -6.93
CA LEU A 18 21.05 -2.29 -5.73
C LEU A 18 19.94 -3.08 -5.03
N TYR A 19 20.32 -4.17 -4.36
CA TYR A 19 19.42 -4.85 -3.42
C TYR A 19 19.11 -3.92 -2.25
N ALA A 20 17.83 -3.58 -2.07
CA ALA A 20 17.35 -2.72 -1.00
C ALA A 20 16.09 -3.35 -0.37
N GLY A 21 16.30 -4.34 0.45
CA GLY A 21 15.26 -5.00 1.22
C GLY A 21 14.97 -4.25 2.51
N SER A 22 15.68 -4.61 3.58
CA SER A 22 15.62 -3.96 4.89
C SER A 22 16.28 -2.59 4.90
N ARG A 23 17.16 -2.30 3.96
CA ARG A 23 17.86 -1.02 3.81
C ARG A 23 16.88 0.13 3.54
N ASP A 24 17.01 1.20 4.32
CA ASP A 24 16.11 2.35 4.28
C ASP A 24 16.54 3.39 3.23
N SER A 25 16.45 3.01 1.96
CA SER A 25 16.76 3.88 0.82
C SER A 25 15.67 4.93 0.60
N PRO A 26 16.01 6.23 0.52
CA PRO A 26 15.03 7.30 0.32
C PRO A 26 14.50 7.34 -1.13
N LEU A 27 13.37 8.02 -1.33
CA LEU A 27 12.87 8.34 -2.67
C LEU A 27 13.84 9.29 -3.41
N THR A 28 13.86 9.15 -4.73
CA THR A 28 14.44 10.16 -5.63
C THR A 28 13.46 11.33 -5.82
N ASN A 29 13.92 12.44 -6.39
CA ASN A 29 13.02 13.52 -6.81
C ASN A 29 11.92 13.02 -7.76
N HIS A 30 12.28 12.13 -8.70
CA HIS A 30 11.31 11.50 -9.59
C HIS A 30 10.32 10.60 -8.83
N GLY A 31 10.80 9.83 -7.84
CA GLY A 31 9.96 9.00 -7.00
C GLY A 31 8.93 9.79 -6.18
N VAL A 32 9.31 10.98 -5.71
CA VAL A 32 8.36 11.89 -5.04
C VAL A 32 7.29 12.38 -6.00
N LEU A 33 7.68 12.79 -7.23
CA LEU A 33 6.70 13.18 -8.25
C LEU A 33 5.75 12.02 -8.63
N GLN A 34 6.26 10.79 -8.70
CA GLN A 34 5.41 9.61 -8.90
C GLN A 34 4.38 9.46 -7.77
N ALA A 35 4.82 9.60 -6.50
CA ALA A 35 3.95 9.47 -5.33
C ALA A 35 2.87 10.57 -5.28
N LEU A 36 3.22 11.83 -5.57
CA LEU A 36 2.27 12.94 -5.63
C LEU A 36 1.21 12.72 -6.71
N ARG A 37 1.63 12.35 -7.93
CA ARG A 37 0.68 12.04 -9.02
C ARG A 37 -0.22 10.86 -8.71
N LEU A 38 0.30 9.84 -8.02
CA LEU A 38 -0.51 8.72 -7.55
C LEU A 38 -1.60 9.21 -6.59
N GLY A 39 -1.23 10.02 -5.59
CA GLY A 39 -2.18 10.60 -4.63
C GLY A 39 -3.29 11.38 -5.31
N GLU A 40 -2.94 12.32 -6.20
CA GLU A 40 -3.90 13.10 -6.98
C GLU A 40 -4.83 12.24 -7.85
N HIS A 41 -4.26 11.20 -8.47
CA HIS A 41 -5.03 10.27 -9.32
C HIS A 41 -6.06 9.49 -8.50
N LEU A 42 -5.66 8.94 -7.35
CA LEU A 42 -6.56 8.20 -6.46
C LEU A 42 -7.64 9.12 -5.86
N ALA A 43 -7.31 10.38 -5.55
CA ALA A 43 -8.28 11.38 -5.10
C ALA A 43 -9.35 11.66 -6.16
N LYS A 44 -8.96 11.78 -7.44
CA LYS A 44 -9.89 11.93 -8.57
C LYS A 44 -10.77 10.70 -8.81
N GLN A 45 -10.29 9.51 -8.46
CA GLN A 45 -11.04 8.26 -8.62
C GLN A 45 -12.02 7.98 -7.47
N ARG A 46 -12.10 8.85 -6.46
CA ARG A 46 -12.96 8.64 -5.27
C ARG A 46 -14.41 8.28 -5.59
N SER A 47 -15.00 8.85 -6.64
CA SER A 47 -16.36 8.50 -7.07
C SER A 47 -16.50 7.08 -7.62
N SER A 48 -15.40 6.48 -8.08
CA SER A 48 -15.39 5.14 -8.71
C SER A 48 -14.98 4.02 -7.76
N ILE A 49 -14.09 4.34 -6.80
CA ILE A 49 -13.54 3.33 -5.87
C ILE A 49 -13.95 3.58 -4.42
N GLY A 50 -14.72 4.63 -4.16
CA GLY A 50 -15.05 5.08 -2.82
C GLY A 50 -13.89 5.80 -2.11
N PRO A 51 -14.15 6.41 -0.94
CA PRO A 51 -13.14 7.09 -0.15
C PRO A 51 -12.10 6.11 0.40
N ILE A 52 -10.83 6.53 0.44
CA ILE A 52 -9.81 5.78 1.16
C ILE A 52 -10.05 5.96 2.66
N ARG A 53 -10.25 4.85 3.38
CA ARG A 53 -10.51 4.82 4.83
C ARG A 53 -9.33 4.32 5.64
N HIS A 54 -8.48 3.48 5.06
CA HIS A 54 -7.28 2.95 5.71
C HIS A 54 -6.11 2.99 4.76
N ILE A 55 -4.94 3.39 5.26
CA ILE A 55 -3.66 3.27 4.57
C ILE A 55 -2.71 2.50 5.48
N PHE A 56 -2.35 1.29 5.08
CA PHE A 56 -1.28 0.52 5.67
C PHE A 56 0.00 0.72 4.87
N SER A 57 1.12 0.92 5.52
CA SER A 57 2.41 1.10 4.85
C SER A 57 3.49 0.26 5.52
N SER A 58 4.44 -0.23 4.74
CA SER A 58 5.74 -0.58 5.29
C SER A 58 6.32 0.62 6.06
N ASN A 59 7.03 0.36 7.14
CA ASN A 59 7.70 1.42 7.91
C ASN A 59 9.05 1.88 7.32
N LEU A 60 9.42 1.42 6.11
CA LEU A 60 10.57 1.94 5.37
C LEU A 60 10.24 3.27 4.69
N LYS A 61 11.14 4.26 4.79
CA LYS A 61 10.91 5.66 4.36
C LYS A 61 10.32 5.80 2.97
N ARG A 62 10.79 5.01 1.99
CA ARG A 62 10.27 5.06 0.62
C ARG A 62 8.79 4.70 0.53
N ALA A 63 8.32 3.74 1.32
CA ALA A 63 6.92 3.35 1.37
C ALA A 63 6.09 4.37 2.17
N VAL A 64 6.59 4.79 3.34
CA VAL A 64 5.94 5.81 4.20
C VAL A 64 5.71 7.09 3.39
N ARG A 65 6.73 7.63 2.72
CA ARG A 65 6.62 8.86 1.93
C ARG A 65 5.64 8.73 0.77
N THR A 66 5.56 7.55 0.16
CA THR A 66 4.57 7.27 -0.90
C THR A 66 3.15 7.24 -0.31
N ALA A 67 2.97 6.61 0.86
CA ALA A 67 1.68 6.53 1.55
C ALA A 67 1.21 7.90 2.06
N GLU A 68 2.12 8.72 2.61
CA GLU A 68 1.85 10.10 3.05
C GLU A 68 1.35 10.96 1.89
N ALA A 69 1.99 10.89 0.70
CA ALA A 69 1.54 11.63 -0.47
C ALA A 69 0.13 11.21 -0.92
N VAL A 70 -0.22 9.92 -0.78
CA VAL A 70 -1.59 9.46 -1.03
C VAL A 70 -2.55 10.03 0.02
N ALA A 71 -2.21 10.01 1.31
CA ALA A 71 -3.05 10.52 2.38
C ALA A 71 -3.29 12.04 2.23
N GLU A 72 -2.23 12.81 2.00
CA GLU A 72 -2.29 14.27 1.81
C GLU A 72 -3.23 14.67 0.67
N ALA A 73 -3.16 13.96 -0.47
CA ALA A 73 -4.01 14.24 -1.62
C ALA A 73 -5.52 14.02 -1.33
N GLN A 74 -5.87 13.09 -0.41
CA GLN A 74 -7.26 12.88 -0.03
C GLN A 74 -7.84 14.08 0.74
N HIS A 75 -7.02 14.77 1.54
CA HIS A 75 -7.47 15.96 2.29
C HIS A 75 -7.69 17.16 1.38
N LEU A 76 -6.78 17.40 0.43
CA LEU A 76 -6.85 18.54 -0.49
C LEU A 76 -8.09 18.51 -1.38
N SER A 77 -8.63 17.33 -1.65
CA SER A 77 -9.81 17.14 -2.53
C SER A 77 -11.13 17.52 -1.88
N HIS A 78 -11.16 17.75 -0.56
CA HIS A 78 -12.41 17.98 0.18
C HIS A 78 -12.79 19.43 0.36
N GLY A 79 -11.92 20.40 0.03
CA GLY A 79 -12.20 21.82 0.23
C GLY A 79 -12.51 22.20 1.69
N GLU A 80 -12.18 21.34 2.65
CA GLU A 80 -12.39 21.59 4.06
C GLU A 80 -11.45 22.71 4.53
N GLU A 81 -12.05 23.74 5.13
CA GLU A 81 -11.32 24.83 5.76
C GLU A 81 -10.29 24.29 6.76
N VAL A 82 -9.13 24.94 6.81
CA VAL A 82 -7.91 24.59 7.58
C VAL A 82 -8.14 24.36 9.10
N GLY A 83 -9.38 24.29 9.56
CA GLY A 83 -9.79 24.15 10.96
C GLY A 83 -10.19 22.75 11.44
N ALA A 84 -10.59 21.83 10.55
CA ALA A 84 -11.10 20.50 10.96
C ALA A 84 -9.99 19.43 10.90
N ARG A 85 -9.00 19.53 11.80
CA ARG A 85 -7.88 18.55 11.90
C ARG A 85 -8.24 17.22 12.57
N GLN A 86 -9.52 16.94 12.85
CA GLN A 86 -9.86 15.80 13.72
C GLN A 86 -9.92 14.43 13.03
N ASP A 87 -9.99 14.35 11.69
CA ASP A 87 -10.10 13.07 10.97
C ASP A 87 -9.06 12.89 9.85
N ALA A 88 -7.84 13.40 10.05
CA ALA A 88 -6.76 13.20 9.09
C ALA A 88 -6.51 11.70 8.87
N LEU A 89 -6.58 11.25 7.60
CA LEU A 89 -6.31 9.88 7.20
C LEU A 89 -4.90 9.46 7.65
N GLN A 90 -4.81 8.60 8.65
CA GLN A 90 -3.55 8.18 9.25
C GLN A 90 -2.89 7.07 8.42
N VAL A 91 -1.58 7.17 8.24
CA VAL A 91 -0.75 6.10 7.66
C VAL A 91 -0.29 5.17 8.78
N VAL A 92 -0.83 3.95 8.80
CA VAL A 92 -0.45 2.93 9.78
C VAL A 92 0.82 2.22 9.27
N GLN A 93 1.94 2.45 9.95
CA GLN A 93 3.24 1.89 9.59
C GLN A 93 3.46 0.52 10.24
N LEU A 94 3.75 -0.50 9.44
CA LEU A 94 3.80 -1.89 9.87
C LEU A 94 5.09 -2.58 9.38
N PRO A 95 5.91 -3.14 10.28
CA PRO A 95 7.12 -3.87 9.92
C PRO A 95 6.84 -5.15 9.13
N GLU A 96 5.67 -5.73 9.27
CA GLU A 96 5.22 -6.93 8.54
C GLU A 96 5.18 -6.69 7.02
N LEU A 97 5.04 -5.42 6.60
CA LEU A 97 4.99 -5.01 5.20
C LEU A 97 6.37 -4.60 4.63
N ARG A 98 7.48 -4.79 5.36
CA ARG A 98 8.83 -4.55 4.83
C ARG A 98 9.14 -5.44 3.64
N GLU A 99 10.08 -4.99 2.79
CA GLU A 99 10.61 -5.84 1.72
C GLU A 99 11.38 -7.04 2.31
N LYS A 100 11.64 -8.03 1.46
CA LYS A 100 12.53 -9.13 1.78
C LYS A 100 13.87 -8.59 2.28
N ASP A 101 14.36 -9.09 3.41
CA ASP A 101 15.73 -8.85 3.83
C ASP A 101 16.68 -9.67 2.95
N PHE A 102 17.63 -9.00 2.31
CA PHE A 102 18.61 -9.66 1.46
C PHE A 102 19.91 -10.02 2.22
N GLY A 103 19.96 -9.81 3.55
CA GLY A 103 21.11 -10.10 4.38
C GLY A 103 22.38 -9.44 3.88
N SER A 104 23.45 -10.19 3.73
CA SER A 104 24.76 -9.68 3.23
C SER A 104 24.75 -9.12 1.81
N ALA A 105 23.70 -9.41 1.02
CA ALA A 105 23.55 -8.84 -0.32
C ALA A 105 22.99 -7.41 -0.33
N GLU A 106 22.50 -6.90 0.81
CA GLU A 106 21.98 -5.52 0.91
C GLU A 106 22.99 -4.48 0.42
N GLY A 107 22.59 -3.60 -0.49
CA GLY A 107 23.44 -2.56 -1.07
C GLY A 107 24.40 -3.03 -2.15
N THR A 108 24.42 -4.31 -2.52
CA THR A 108 25.17 -4.80 -3.68
C THR A 108 24.31 -4.72 -4.95
N LYS A 109 24.96 -4.74 -6.14
CA LYS A 109 24.24 -4.70 -7.43
C LYS A 109 23.48 -6.00 -7.68
N TYR A 110 22.34 -5.92 -8.32
CA TYR A 110 21.61 -7.08 -8.78
C TYR A 110 22.49 -8.00 -9.63
N GLY A 111 22.47 -9.30 -9.32
CA GLY A 111 23.18 -10.30 -10.10
C GLY A 111 24.67 -10.47 -9.74
N THR A 112 25.24 -9.66 -8.83
CA THR A 112 26.64 -9.79 -8.37
C THR A 112 26.80 -10.74 -7.19
N ARG A 113 25.85 -11.64 -6.94
CA ARG A 113 25.91 -12.59 -5.85
C ARG A 113 27.13 -13.50 -6.02
N ASP A 114 28.14 -13.31 -5.19
CA ASP A 114 29.20 -14.28 -5.04
C ASP A 114 28.59 -15.58 -4.51
N ARG A 115 28.81 -16.70 -5.24
CA ARG A 115 28.28 -18.03 -4.90
C ARG A 115 28.77 -18.55 -3.55
N ALA A 116 29.69 -17.87 -2.89
CA ALA A 116 30.33 -18.25 -1.63
C ALA A 116 29.66 -17.65 -0.38
N GLY A 117 28.70 -16.71 -0.51
CA GLY A 117 28.00 -16.11 0.64
C GLY A 117 27.01 -17.09 1.26
N LYS A 118 27.00 -17.19 2.58
CA LYS A 118 25.92 -17.85 3.33
C LYS A 118 24.59 -17.25 2.89
N ASP A 119 23.58 -18.08 2.63
CA ASP A 119 22.24 -17.62 2.30
C ASP A 119 21.56 -17.12 3.58
N ASP A 120 21.95 -15.90 4.02
CA ASP A 120 21.46 -15.20 5.19
C ASP A 120 20.25 -14.30 4.88
N ALA A 121 19.78 -14.32 3.63
CA ALA A 121 18.59 -13.60 3.23
C ALA A 121 17.32 -14.21 3.83
N GLU A 122 16.33 -13.35 4.09
CA GLU A 122 15.01 -13.76 4.60
C GLU A 122 14.40 -14.85 3.71
N SER A 123 13.94 -15.93 4.34
CA SER A 123 13.28 -17.04 3.65
C SER A 123 11.85 -16.69 3.24
N HIS A 124 11.33 -17.40 2.23
CA HIS A 124 9.91 -17.27 1.85
C HIS A 124 8.96 -17.66 3.01
N ALA A 125 9.36 -18.60 3.88
CA ALA A 125 8.58 -19.00 5.04
C ALA A 125 8.47 -17.85 6.06
N SER A 126 9.57 -17.13 6.34
CA SER A 126 9.58 -15.95 7.21
C SER A 126 8.65 -14.86 6.67
N MET A 127 8.80 -14.47 5.39
CA MET A 127 7.90 -13.50 4.73
C MET A 127 6.43 -13.93 4.83
N SER A 128 6.15 -15.21 4.60
CA SER A 128 4.81 -15.78 4.71
C SER A 128 4.23 -15.68 6.11
N THR A 129 5.06 -15.87 7.14
CA THR A 129 4.64 -15.78 8.55
C THR A 129 4.24 -14.35 8.90
N ARG A 130 5.08 -13.34 8.60
CA ARG A 130 4.77 -11.94 8.90
C ARG A 130 3.59 -11.40 8.08
N ILE A 131 3.42 -11.87 6.84
CA ILE A 131 2.22 -11.51 6.05
C ILE A 131 0.95 -12.16 6.63
N ASN A 132 1.00 -13.40 7.11
CA ASN A 132 -0.13 -13.99 7.80
C ASN A 132 -0.49 -13.23 9.09
N GLN A 133 0.50 -12.72 9.82
CA GLN A 133 0.28 -11.86 10.98
C GLN A 133 -0.40 -10.55 10.57
N PHE A 134 0.09 -9.87 9.54
CA PHE A 134 -0.55 -8.67 8.98
C PHE A 134 -2.01 -8.93 8.56
N LEU A 135 -2.27 -10.01 7.85
CA LEU A 135 -3.61 -10.38 7.42
C LEU A 135 -4.56 -10.51 8.62
N ARG A 136 -4.19 -11.31 9.63
CA ARG A 136 -5.03 -11.58 10.80
C ARG A 136 -5.24 -10.34 11.68
N ALA A 137 -4.19 -9.58 11.94
CA ALA A 137 -4.23 -8.46 12.88
C ALA A 137 -4.82 -7.19 12.28
N HIS A 138 -4.65 -6.97 10.97
CA HIS A 138 -4.98 -5.69 10.36
C HIS A 138 -5.96 -5.78 9.19
N LEU A 139 -5.70 -6.64 8.20
CA LEU A 139 -6.51 -6.64 6.98
C LEU A 139 -7.85 -7.37 7.14
N ASP A 140 -7.87 -8.57 7.75
CA ASP A 140 -9.10 -9.35 7.93
C ASP A 140 -10.19 -8.60 8.73
N PRO A 141 -9.86 -7.89 9.84
CA PRO A 141 -10.85 -7.08 10.56
C PRO A 141 -11.44 -5.96 9.69
N VAL A 142 -10.61 -5.31 8.86
CA VAL A 142 -11.05 -4.25 7.95
C VAL A 142 -11.92 -4.81 6.83
N MET A 143 -11.53 -5.95 6.24
CA MET A 143 -12.32 -6.64 5.23
C MET A 143 -13.68 -7.07 5.79
N ASN A 144 -13.73 -7.64 7.00
CA ASN A 144 -14.98 -8.01 7.66
C ASN A 144 -15.91 -6.82 7.91
N ARG A 145 -15.33 -5.67 8.25
CA ARG A 145 -16.11 -4.46 8.52
C ARG A 145 -16.67 -3.83 7.26
N TYR A 146 -15.88 -3.76 6.19
CA TYR A 146 -16.18 -2.93 5.02
C TYR A 146 -16.52 -3.71 3.73
N ALA A 147 -16.57 -5.05 3.76
CA ALA A 147 -16.77 -5.85 2.53
C ALA A 147 -18.01 -5.42 1.71
N SER A 148 -19.08 -4.98 2.38
CA SER A 148 -20.33 -4.52 1.74
C SER A 148 -20.38 -3.01 1.50
N GLU A 149 -19.32 -2.25 1.83
CA GLU A 149 -19.28 -0.80 1.70
C GLU A 149 -18.48 -0.36 0.48
N GLU A 150 -18.81 0.80 -0.08
CA GLU A 150 -18.03 1.42 -1.16
C GLU A 150 -16.90 2.28 -0.59
N VAL A 151 -15.90 1.63 -0.03
CA VAL A 151 -14.71 2.26 0.53
C VAL A 151 -13.45 1.62 -0.05
N THR A 152 -12.33 2.31 0.09
CA THR A 152 -11.00 1.84 -0.36
C THR A 152 -10.04 1.68 0.82
N VAL A 153 -9.28 0.61 0.77
CA VAL A 153 -8.11 0.35 1.62
C VAL A 153 -6.86 0.33 0.75
N ALA A 154 -5.84 1.11 1.09
CA ALA A 154 -4.57 1.13 0.39
C ALA A 154 -3.46 0.46 1.22
N ILE A 155 -2.64 -0.35 0.57
CA ILE A 155 -1.45 -0.97 1.15
C ILE A 155 -0.25 -0.53 0.32
N VAL A 156 0.67 0.24 0.92
CA VAL A 156 1.88 0.72 0.26
C VAL A 156 3.08 -0.06 0.75
N SER A 157 3.73 -0.78 -0.15
CA SER A 157 4.80 -1.70 0.22
C SER A 157 5.81 -1.90 -0.93
N HIS A 158 6.37 -3.09 -1.09
CA HIS A 158 7.50 -3.39 -1.98
C HIS A 158 7.18 -4.58 -2.88
N GLY A 159 8.00 -4.79 -3.91
CA GLY A 159 7.68 -5.76 -4.96
C GLY A 159 7.51 -7.19 -4.47
N ILE A 160 8.53 -7.74 -3.79
CA ILE A 160 8.52 -9.15 -3.39
C ILE A 160 7.46 -9.41 -2.32
N ILE A 161 7.35 -8.55 -1.33
CA ILE A 161 6.40 -8.76 -0.24
C ILE A 161 4.95 -8.55 -0.69
N LEU A 162 4.69 -7.65 -1.65
CA LEU A 162 3.37 -7.51 -2.27
C LEU A 162 2.99 -8.77 -3.06
N ASP A 163 3.94 -9.41 -3.72
CA ASP A 163 3.71 -10.69 -4.41
C ASP A 163 3.34 -11.80 -3.40
N VAL A 164 4.06 -11.87 -2.28
CA VAL A 164 3.72 -12.80 -1.18
C VAL A 164 2.33 -12.52 -0.63
N LEU A 165 1.99 -11.25 -0.37
CA LEU A 165 0.67 -10.84 0.12
C LEU A 165 -0.44 -11.21 -0.86
N PHE A 166 -0.29 -10.85 -2.14
CA PHE A 166 -1.26 -11.18 -3.17
C PHE A 166 -1.47 -12.69 -3.30
N HIS A 167 -0.38 -13.47 -3.31
CA HIS A 167 -0.45 -14.93 -3.34
C HIS A 167 -1.17 -15.54 -2.12
N LYS A 168 -0.99 -14.95 -0.93
CA LYS A 168 -1.73 -15.37 0.27
C LYS A 168 -3.23 -15.07 0.15
N LEU A 169 -3.59 -13.91 -0.36
CA LEU A 169 -4.98 -13.56 -0.61
C LEU A 169 -5.63 -14.49 -1.62
N THR A 170 -4.95 -14.81 -2.73
CA THR A 170 -5.47 -15.71 -3.77
C THR A 170 -5.61 -17.16 -3.31
N LYS A 171 -4.83 -17.59 -2.31
CA LYS A 171 -4.98 -18.91 -1.70
C LYS A 171 -6.12 -19.01 -0.69
N ARG A 172 -6.48 -17.89 -0.06
CA ARG A 172 -7.52 -17.85 0.99
C ARG A 172 -8.91 -17.58 0.44
N HIS A 173 -9.00 -16.92 -0.72
CA HIS A 173 -10.26 -16.47 -1.30
C HIS A 173 -10.38 -16.90 -2.75
N GLN A 174 -11.62 -17.03 -3.21
CA GLN A 174 -11.90 -17.19 -4.63
C GLN A 174 -11.53 -15.91 -5.38
N VAL A 175 -10.83 -16.05 -6.52
CA VAL A 175 -10.35 -14.90 -7.29
C VAL A 175 -10.86 -14.97 -8.72
N GLU A 176 -11.43 -13.86 -9.18
CA GLU A 176 -11.79 -13.63 -10.57
C GLU A 176 -10.78 -12.67 -11.20
N TYR A 177 -10.31 -13.01 -12.41
CA TYR A 177 -9.34 -12.21 -13.15
C TYR A 177 -9.98 -11.62 -14.41
N PRO A 178 -9.59 -10.40 -14.83
CA PRO A 178 -10.07 -9.84 -16.08
C PRO A 178 -9.60 -10.68 -17.29
N PRO A 179 -10.37 -10.72 -18.38
CA PRO A 179 -10.01 -11.50 -19.58
C PRO A 179 -8.64 -11.11 -20.18
N SER A 180 -8.20 -9.88 -19.96
CA SER A 180 -6.88 -9.38 -20.39
C SER A 180 -5.71 -9.90 -19.55
N TYR A 181 -5.97 -10.62 -18.46
CA TYR A 181 -4.95 -11.16 -17.59
C TYR A 181 -4.39 -12.45 -18.17
N THR A 182 -3.31 -12.33 -18.92
CA THR A 182 -2.57 -13.48 -19.43
C THR A 182 -1.73 -14.09 -18.32
N LEU A 183 -2.03 -15.32 -17.95
CA LEU A 183 -1.15 -16.13 -17.10
C LEU A 183 0.17 -16.32 -17.84
N ALA A 184 1.27 -15.80 -17.33
CA ALA A 184 2.59 -16.08 -17.86
C ALA A 184 2.93 -17.56 -17.56
N ALA A 185 2.52 -18.46 -18.47
CA ALA A 185 2.88 -19.86 -18.43
C ALA A 185 4.31 -20.02 -18.95
N GLY A 186 5.28 -20.17 -18.06
CA GLY A 186 6.60 -20.68 -18.43
C GLY A 186 6.47 -22.13 -18.93
N LYS A 187 7.21 -22.50 -20.00
CA LYS A 187 7.23 -23.86 -20.52
C LYS A 187 7.52 -24.86 -19.38
N GLY A 188 6.55 -25.70 -19.04
CA GLY A 188 6.71 -26.82 -18.09
C GLY A 188 6.52 -26.52 -16.60
N ALA A 189 6.15 -25.31 -16.21
CA ALA A 189 5.80 -24.98 -14.82
C ALA A 189 4.29 -24.69 -14.69
N GLN A 190 3.72 -25.02 -13.51
CA GLN A 190 2.38 -24.53 -13.13
C GLN A 190 2.34 -23.01 -13.37
N PRO A 191 1.28 -22.47 -13.98
CA PRO A 191 1.18 -21.04 -14.26
C PRO A 191 1.28 -20.25 -12.94
N ARG A 192 2.44 -19.65 -12.69
CA ARG A 192 2.62 -18.71 -11.58
C ARG A 192 2.06 -17.38 -12.02
N GLN A 193 1.06 -16.93 -11.32
CA GLN A 193 0.51 -15.60 -11.46
C GLN A 193 1.50 -14.59 -10.88
N THR A 194 2.46 -14.15 -11.67
CA THR A 194 3.39 -13.10 -11.26
C THR A 194 2.82 -11.76 -11.68
N VAL A 195 2.66 -10.87 -10.71
CA VAL A 195 2.29 -9.48 -10.95
C VAL A 195 3.56 -8.68 -11.20
N ALA A 196 3.59 -7.87 -12.26
CA ALA A 196 4.63 -6.88 -12.43
C ALA A 196 4.43 -5.76 -11.38
N TRP A 197 5.51 -5.34 -10.73
CA TRP A 197 5.48 -4.28 -9.72
C TRP A 197 6.41 -3.15 -10.15
N SER A 198 5.90 -2.18 -10.92
CA SER A 198 6.60 -0.93 -11.21
C SER A 198 6.53 0.03 -10.02
N ASN A 199 7.45 1.00 -9.92
CA ASN A 199 7.35 2.04 -8.89
C ASN A 199 6.01 2.78 -9.01
N THR A 200 5.29 2.92 -7.91
CA THR A 200 3.90 3.40 -7.81
C THR A 200 2.87 2.60 -8.62
N GLY A 201 3.22 1.43 -9.15
CA GLY A 201 2.28 0.55 -9.82
C GLY A 201 1.18 0.07 -8.85
N VAL A 202 -0.06 0.09 -9.32
CA VAL A 202 -1.25 -0.24 -8.54
C VAL A 202 -1.86 -1.54 -9.04
N LEU A 203 -2.03 -2.51 -8.15
CA LEU A 203 -2.93 -3.63 -8.34
C LEU A 203 -4.23 -3.31 -7.60
N GLN A 204 -5.34 -3.31 -8.32
CA GLN A 204 -6.67 -2.98 -7.80
C GLN A 204 -7.54 -4.23 -7.73
N ILE A 205 -8.07 -4.51 -6.56
CA ILE A 205 -8.95 -5.64 -6.28
C ILE A 205 -10.28 -5.08 -5.76
N LYS A 206 -11.40 -5.52 -6.33
CA LYS A 206 -12.71 -5.33 -5.72
C LYS A 206 -12.99 -6.53 -4.82
N ILE A 207 -13.42 -6.27 -3.61
CA ILE A 207 -13.79 -7.27 -2.61
C ILE A 207 -15.28 -7.20 -2.43
N GLU A 208 -15.95 -8.33 -2.64
CA GLU A 208 -17.40 -8.48 -2.51
C GLU A 208 -17.73 -9.60 -1.52
N PRO A 209 -18.81 -9.49 -0.74
CA PRO A 209 -19.31 -10.60 0.07
C PRO A 209 -19.62 -11.80 -0.83
N LYS A 210 -19.33 -13.00 -0.37
CA LYS A 210 -19.68 -14.22 -1.09
C LYS A 210 -21.18 -14.42 -0.99
N GLU A 211 -21.89 -14.57 -2.10
CA GLU A 211 -23.30 -14.88 -2.12
C GLU A 211 -23.56 -16.18 -1.35
N GLY A 212 -24.47 -16.16 -0.38
CA GLY A 212 -24.83 -17.32 0.44
C GLY A 212 -24.58 -17.18 1.95
N THR A 213 -23.99 -16.10 2.43
CA THR A 213 -23.75 -15.83 3.87
C THR A 213 -24.59 -14.67 4.41
N VAL A 214 -25.81 -14.49 3.93
CA VAL A 214 -26.77 -13.61 4.62
C VAL A 214 -27.34 -14.38 5.81
N SER A 215 -26.54 -14.45 6.89
CA SER A 215 -27.07 -14.83 8.21
C SER A 215 -27.98 -13.69 8.66
N SER A 216 -29.28 -13.94 8.65
CA SER A 216 -30.32 -13.11 9.28
C SER A 216 -29.93 -12.84 10.73
N ARG A 217 -29.42 -11.65 11.03
CA ARG A 217 -29.39 -11.14 12.40
C ARG A 217 -30.80 -10.81 12.78
N GLN A 218 -31.54 -11.79 13.32
CA GLN A 218 -32.68 -11.51 14.16
C GLN A 218 -32.17 -10.97 15.52
N PRO A 219 -32.83 -9.97 16.11
CA PRO A 219 -32.54 -9.55 17.47
C PRO A 219 -32.87 -10.71 18.41
N ALA A 220 -31.91 -11.19 19.19
CA ALA A 220 -32.12 -12.18 20.22
C ALA A 220 -32.92 -11.55 21.36
N GLU A 221 -34.17 -11.90 21.50
CA GLU A 221 -34.94 -11.76 22.75
C GLU A 221 -34.34 -12.70 23.79
N SER A 222 -34.08 -12.14 24.96
CA SER A 222 -33.54 -12.81 26.12
C SER A 222 -34.59 -13.69 26.78
N THR A 223 -34.41 -15.02 26.79
CA THR A 223 -34.96 -15.86 27.89
C THR A 223 -33.88 -16.89 28.26
N GLY A 224 -33.49 -16.82 29.53
CA GLY A 224 -32.52 -17.74 30.10
C GLY A 224 -33.03 -19.16 30.29
N THR A 225 -32.12 -20.08 30.32
CA THR A 225 -32.00 -21.16 31.34
C THR A 225 -30.70 -21.93 31.16
N ALA A 226 -30.09 -22.25 32.27
CA ALA A 226 -28.83 -23.00 32.40
C ALA A 226 -29.01 -24.51 32.15
N SER A 227 -27.98 -25.18 31.59
CA SER A 227 -27.35 -26.39 32.18
C SER A 227 -26.39 -27.13 31.24
N SER A 228 -25.23 -27.41 31.78
CA SER A 228 -24.37 -28.63 31.80
C SER A 228 -23.51 -29.01 30.58
N VAL A 229 -22.22 -28.88 30.83
CA VAL A 229 -21.09 -29.84 30.76
C VAL A 229 -21.01 -30.79 29.55
N GLY A 230 -19.97 -30.67 28.78
CA GLY A 230 -19.48 -31.64 27.82
C GLY A 230 -18.15 -31.20 27.24
N GLY A 231 -17.02 -31.68 27.81
CA GLY A 231 -15.69 -31.42 27.31
C GLY A 231 -15.43 -32.14 25.98
N GLY A 232 -14.91 -31.40 25.01
CA GLY A 232 -14.41 -31.92 23.75
C GLY A 232 -13.32 -30.96 23.24
N SER A 233 -12.06 -31.34 23.45
CA SER A 233 -10.90 -30.64 22.91
C SER A 233 -10.90 -30.79 21.40
N THR A 234 -11.32 -29.77 20.68
CA THR A 234 -11.06 -29.62 19.24
C THR A 234 -10.19 -28.40 19.04
N ALA A 235 -9.06 -28.61 18.34
CA ALA A 235 -8.15 -27.55 17.94
C ALA A 235 -8.92 -26.42 17.26
N PRO A 236 -8.56 -25.14 17.47
CA PRO A 236 -9.28 -24.03 16.83
C PRO A 236 -9.03 -24.08 15.33
N ALA A 237 -10.05 -24.46 14.59
CA ALA A 237 -10.11 -24.26 13.14
C ALA A 237 -9.91 -22.77 12.85
N ASP A 238 -9.20 -22.44 11.78
CA ASP A 238 -8.95 -21.07 11.24
C ASP A 238 -10.27 -20.41 10.79
N SER A 239 -11.16 -20.07 11.72
CA SER A 239 -12.54 -19.65 11.46
C SER A 239 -12.74 -18.15 11.29
N HIS A 240 -11.70 -17.35 10.98
CA HIS A 240 -11.80 -15.89 11.00
C HIS A 240 -11.49 -15.20 9.65
N SER A 241 -11.32 -15.96 8.57
CA SER A 241 -11.19 -15.32 7.24
C SER A 241 -12.58 -14.89 6.75
N PRO A 242 -12.73 -13.63 6.28
CA PRO A 242 -14.00 -13.14 5.73
C PRO A 242 -14.43 -13.98 4.53
N ALA A 243 -15.72 -14.32 4.47
CA ALA A 243 -16.32 -15.03 3.34
C ALA A 243 -16.51 -14.03 2.19
N VAL A 244 -15.44 -13.73 1.46
CA VAL A 244 -15.42 -12.75 0.36
C VAL A 244 -14.87 -13.37 -0.91
N GLN A 245 -15.26 -12.77 -2.05
CA GLN A 245 -14.70 -12.99 -3.37
C GLN A 245 -13.81 -11.80 -3.73
N LEU A 246 -12.71 -12.08 -4.40
CA LEU A 246 -11.77 -11.08 -4.92
C LEU A 246 -11.92 -10.97 -6.43
N ILE A 247 -12.11 -9.76 -6.94
CA ILE A 247 -12.19 -9.48 -8.38
C ILE A 247 -11.04 -8.56 -8.74
N VAL A 248 -10.03 -9.07 -9.42
CA VAL A 248 -8.89 -8.27 -9.90
C VAL A 248 -9.36 -7.37 -11.03
N ARG A 249 -9.28 -6.06 -10.85
CA ARG A 249 -9.71 -5.06 -11.84
C ARG A 249 -8.58 -4.65 -12.78
N CYS A 250 -7.40 -4.44 -12.24
CA CYS A 250 -6.18 -4.18 -13.03
C CYS A 250 -4.93 -4.57 -12.22
N THR A 251 -3.85 -4.82 -12.94
CA THR A 251 -2.53 -5.10 -12.37
C THR A 251 -1.53 -4.09 -12.87
N ASN A 252 -0.63 -3.64 -11.99
CA ASN A 252 0.44 -2.70 -12.31
C ASN A 252 -0.05 -1.47 -13.11
N ASN A 253 -1.20 -0.91 -12.74
CA ASN A 253 -1.71 0.31 -13.38
C ASN A 253 -0.77 1.49 -13.11
N LEU A 254 -0.42 2.22 -14.18
CA LEU A 254 0.50 3.37 -14.18
C LEU A 254 -0.14 4.60 -14.84
N ASP A 255 -1.46 4.67 -14.95
CA ASP A 255 -2.15 5.78 -15.63
C ASP A 255 -1.81 7.15 -15.06
N HIS A 256 -1.56 7.23 -13.76
CA HIS A 256 -1.11 8.44 -13.07
C HIS A 256 0.26 8.95 -13.55
N LEU A 257 1.07 8.09 -14.17
CA LEU A 257 2.39 8.47 -14.70
C LEU A 257 2.36 8.93 -16.15
N ARG A 258 1.19 8.93 -16.81
CA ARG A 258 1.09 9.42 -18.19
C ARG A 258 1.62 10.84 -18.32
N GLY A 259 2.54 11.04 -19.29
CA GLY A 259 3.20 12.33 -19.51
C GLY A 259 4.30 12.70 -18.50
N LEU A 260 4.53 11.89 -17.46
CA LEU A 260 5.67 12.09 -16.56
C LEU A 260 6.96 11.60 -17.25
N LYS A 261 7.81 12.56 -17.65
CA LYS A 261 9.11 12.25 -18.25
C LYS A 261 10.19 12.28 -17.16
N LYS A 262 11.00 11.24 -17.09
CA LYS A 262 12.22 11.25 -16.29
C LYS A 262 13.28 12.05 -17.03
N THR A 263 13.76 13.12 -16.42
CA THR A 263 14.92 13.86 -16.94
C THR A 263 16.14 12.95 -16.89
N ARG A 264 16.78 12.72 -18.02
CA ARG A 264 18.04 11.96 -18.09
C ARG A 264 19.15 12.77 -17.41
N GLY A 265 19.78 12.15 -16.40
CA GLY A 265 20.92 12.70 -15.68
C GLY A 265 20.57 13.62 -14.52
N GLY A 266 21.35 13.58 -13.47
CA GLY A 266 21.43 14.55 -12.37
C GLY A 266 20.22 14.61 -11.45
N ILE A 267 19.42 15.65 -11.56
CA ILE A 267 18.44 16.08 -10.53
C ILE A 267 17.31 15.08 -10.33
N GLY A 268 16.77 14.48 -11.40
CA GLY A 268 15.64 13.55 -11.28
C GLY A 268 15.96 12.27 -10.51
N SER A 269 17.19 11.76 -10.64
CA SER A 269 17.67 10.54 -9.98
C SER A 269 18.35 10.80 -8.64
N ALA A 270 18.54 12.09 -8.26
CA ALA A 270 19.11 12.46 -6.98
C ALA A 270 18.15 12.16 -5.83
N LYS A 271 18.70 11.98 -4.63
CA LYS A 271 17.93 11.91 -3.39
C LYS A 271 17.08 13.16 -3.25
N PHE A 272 15.80 12.99 -2.92
CA PHE A 272 14.92 14.12 -2.63
C PHE A 272 15.41 14.89 -1.39
N ASP A 273 15.53 16.20 -1.56
CA ASP A 273 15.83 17.14 -0.48
C ASP A 273 14.66 18.12 -0.34
N SER A 274 13.94 18.04 0.78
CA SER A 274 12.81 18.94 1.09
C SER A 274 13.21 20.41 1.25
N ARG A 275 14.51 20.70 1.38
CA ARG A 275 15.03 22.06 1.48
C ARG A 275 15.28 22.68 0.08
N GLN A 276 15.31 21.86 -0.96
CA GLN A 276 15.53 22.33 -2.31
C GLN A 276 14.29 23.09 -2.80
N ARG A 277 14.44 24.39 -3.01
CA ARG A 277 13.38 25.22 -3.58
C ARG A 277 13.23 24.93 -5.08
N THR A 278 12.02 24.86 -5.57
CA THR A 278 11.74 24.78 -7.00
C THR A 278 12.04 26.12 -7.67
N MET A 279 12.39 26.09 -8.96
CA MET A 279 12.62 27.34 -9.72
C MET A 279 11.43 28.30 -9.61
N GLU A 280 10.21 27.81 -9.60
CA GLU A 280 8.99 28.61 -9.43
C GLU A 280 8.96 29.39 -8.10
N SER A 281 9.54 28.84 -7.03
CA SER A 281 9.60 29.52 -5.73
C SER A 281 10.54 30.74 -5.71
N PHE A 282 11.46 30.83 -6.68
CA PHE A 282 12.32 32.00 -6.83
C PHE A 282 11.64 33.13 -7.59
N PHE A 283 10.64 32.82 -8.41
CA PHE A 283 9.91 33.80 -9.22
C PHE A 283 8.55 34.18 -8.61
N SER A 284 8.14 33.55 -7.53
CA SER A 284 6.94 33.95 -6.79
C SER A 284 7.15 35.30 -6.10
N PRO A 285 6.28 36.30 -6.31
CA PRO A 285 6.44 37.61 -5.66
C PRO A 285 6.39 37.42 -4.14
N ALA A 286 7.44 37.90 -3.47
CA ALA A 286 7.54 37.86 -2.01
C ALA A 286 6.30 38.51 -1.39
N ALA A 287 5.55 37.77 -0.57
CA ALA A 287 4.41 38.30 0.17
C ALA A 287 4.89 39.51 0.99
N LYS A 288 4.42 40.72 0.61
CA LYS A 288 4.71 41.95 1.33
C LYS A 288 4.27 41.77 2.78
N LYS A 289 5.25 41.71 3.71
CA LYS A 289 4.99 41.82 5.14
C LYS A 289 4.28 43.17 5.37
N ARG A 290 3.00 43.16 5.69
CA ARG A 290 2.29 44.32 6.20
C ARG A 290 2.98 44.74 7.50
N LYS A 291 3.65 45.91 7.48
CA LYS A 291 4.09 46.60 8.68
C LYS A 291 2.84 46.90 9.50
N ARG A 292 2.80 46.33 10.72
CA ARG A 292 1.85 46.77 11.75
C ARG A 292 2.27 48.17 12.17
N GLU A 293 1.45 49.15 11.79
CA GLU A 293 1.53 50.51 12.43
C GLU A 293 1.07 50.34 13.86
N GLN A 294 1.91 50.77 14.79
CA GLN A 294 1.54 50.93 16.20
C GLN A 294 0.67 52.22 16.28
N PRO A 295 -0.40 52.22 17.06
CA PRO A 295 -1.11 53.45 17.38
C PRO A 295 -0.28 54.31 18.30
N ASP A 296 -0.07 55.59 17.93
CA ASP A 296 0.48 56.66 18.74
C ASP A 296 -0.44 56.92 19.95
N GLU A 297 0.09 56.72 21.12
CA GLU A 297 -0.54 57.26 22.36
C GLU A 297 -0.27 58.77 22.45
N ARG A 298 -1.31 59.54 22.48
CA ARG A 298 -1.38 60.87 23.07
C ARG A 298 -2.52 60.92 24.04
#